data_fb09e34fa0cb6232c8e811506552a3aa
#
_entry.id   fb09e34fa0cb6232c8e811506552a3aa
#
_cell.length_a   1.000
_cell.length_b   1.000
_cell.length_c   1.000
_cell.angle_alpha   90.00
_cell.angle_beta   90.00
_cell.angle_gamma   90.00
#
_symmetry.space_group_name_H-M   'P 1'
#
loop_
_entity.id
_entity.type
_entity.pdbx_description
1 polymer ?
#
loop_
_entity_poly.entity_id
_entity_poly.type
_entity_poly.pdbx_seq_one_letter_code
_entity_poly.pdbx_strand_id
1 'polypeptide(L)'
;IGIFLFFGIKKTISTTLALVLMIFMTPLTLYLAIFDPVSDCGCFGDAWVLTNWETFAKNIVLLLAAIATFQWRKMLIRFVTRKMEWLISLYTIFFVFTLSFYCLDRLPVLDFRPYKIGQNIMKGMSIPEGAKPSVYESVFILEKNGEKKEFTLDNYPDSTWTFVDTHTILKEKGYEPSIHDFSMMDMSTGDDITEDVLTDMGYTFLLVAHRIEEADDSNIDLINEIYDYSVEHGTRFYCLTSSPEEQIELWKDKTGAEYPFCQMDDITLKTMIRSNPGLMLIKTVRF
;
A
#
# COMPACT_ATOMS: atom_id res chain seq x y z
N ILE A 1 5.37 19.72 13.46
CA ILE A 1 4.40 20.28 14.43
C ILE A 1 4.53 19.52 15.76
N GLY A 2 4.42 18.19 15.81
CA GLY A 2 4.42 17.39 17.04
C GLY A 2 5.63 17.66 17.96
N ILE A 3 6.85 17.63 17.42
CA ILE A 3 8.08 17.92 18.16
C ILE A 3 8.04 19.34 18.78
N PHE A 4 7.58 20.33 18.03
CA PHE A 4 7.51 21.70 18.49
C PHE A 4 6.46 21.90 19.59
N LEU A 5 5.33 21.20 19.51
CA LEU A 5 4.33 21.17 20.57
C LEU A 5 4.87 20.49 21.84
N PHE A 6 5.55 19.36 21.68
CA PHE A 6 6.10 18.61 22.80
C PHE A 6 7.14 19.43 23.57
N PHE A 7 8.08 20.07 22.88
CA PHE A 7 9.11 20.90 23.52
C PHE A 7 8.65 22.32 23.87
N GLY A 8 7.41 22.70 23.51
CA GLY A 8 6.89 24.05 23.75
C GLY A 8 7.60 25.14 22.94
N ILE A 9 8.10 24.81 21.73
CA ILE A 9 8.80 25.72 20.82
C ILE A 9 7.76 26.49 19.98
N LYS A 10 7.98 27.81 19.82
CA LYS A 10 7.09 28.66 19.01
C LYS A 10 5.60 28.39 19.28
N LYS A 11 5.20 28.30 20.54
CA LYS A 11 3.87 27.85 21.01
C LYS A 11 2.70 28.38 20.18
N THR A 12 2.70 29.69 19.88
CA THR A 12 1.61 30.30 19.12
C THR A 12 1.53 29.73 17.70
N ILE A 13 2.66 29.62 17.00
CA ILE A 13 2.70 29.09 15.64
C ILE A 13 2.33 27.62 15.63
N SER A 14 2.93 26.83 16.50
CA SER A 14 2.74 25.37 16.56
C SER A 14 1.30 24.98 16.90
N THR A 15 0.67 25.67 17.89
CA THR A 15 -0.73 25.41 18.26
C THR A 15 -1.70 25.90 17.20
N THR A 16 -1.41 27.04 16.53
CA THR A 16 -2.26 27.53 15.45
C THR A 16 -2.22 26.57 14.24
N LEU A 17 -1.02 26.13 13.84
CA LEU A 17 -0.88 25.18 12.74
C LEU A 17 -1.56 23.84 13.05
N ALA A 18 -1.43 23.32 14.28
CA ALA A 18 -2.11 22.12 14.70
C ALA A 18 -3.65 22.27 14.63
N LEU A 19 -4.17 23.39 15.11
CA LEU A 19 -5.61 23.68 15.09
C LEU A 19 -6.13 23.80 13.65
N VAL A 20 -5.46 24.57 12.79
CA VAL A 20 -5.84 24.74 11.38
C VAL A 20 -5.87 23.38 10.67
N LEU A 21 -4.83 22.55 10.87
CA LEU A 21 -4.75 21.22 10.28
C LEU A 21 -5.92 20.35 10.73
N MET A 22 -6.26 20.36 12.02
CA MET A 22 -7.37 19.55 12.53
C MET A 22 -8.75 20.07 12.11
N ILE A 23 -8.92 21.40 11.96
CA ILE A 23 -10.16 21.99 11.41
C ILE A 23 -10.39 21.54 9.96
N PHE A 24 -9.32 21.34 9.19
CA PHE A 24 -9.44 20.84 7.83
C PHE A 24 -9.64 19.31 7.79
N MET A 25 -8.85 18.56 8.58
CA MET A 25 -8.87 17.09 8.54
C MET A 25 -10.16 16.48 9.12
N THR A 26 -10.78 17.12 10.13
CA THR A 26 -11.98 16.56 10.77
C THR A 26 -13.19 16.52 9.83
N PRO A 27 -13.56 17.59 9.09
CA PRO A 27 -14.62 17.53 8.09
C PRO A 27 -14.31 16.57 6.93
N LEU A 28 -13.03 16.48 6.52
CA LEU A 28 -12.62 15.54 5.47
C LEU A 28 -12.86 14.09 5.89
N THR A 29 -12.47 13.72 7.12
CA THR A 29 -12.72 12.36 7.64
C THR A 29 -14.19 12.08 7.92
N LEU A 30 -15.00 13.10 8.22
CA LEU A 30 -16.46 12.95 8.27
C LEU A 30 -17.04 12.63 6.89
N TYR A 31 -16.56 13.33 5.85
CA TYR A 31 -16.94 13.03 4.47
C TYR A 31 -16.61 11.58 4.09
N LEU A 32 -15.38 11.13 4.41
CA LEU A 32 -14.97 9.73 4.18
C LEU A 32 -15.84 8.73 4.95
N ALA A 33 -16.23 9.05 6.19
CA ALA A 33 -17.07 8.17 7.01
C ALA A 33 -18.53 8.07 6.52
N ILE A 34 -19.06 9.12 5.89
CA ILE A 34 -20.44 9.13 5.38
C ILE A 34 -20.55 8.52 4.00
N PHE A 35 -19.64 8.87 3.08
CA PHE A 35 -19.72 8.49 1.68
C PHE A 35 -18.92 7.24 1.32
N ASP A 36 -18.02 6.80 2.21
CA ASP A 36 -17.17 5.61 2.09
C ASP A 36 -16.49 5.41 0.70
N PRO A 37 -15.90 6.48 0.11
CA PRO A 37 -15.31 6.41 -1.22
C PRO A 37 -14.01 5.58 -1.25
N VAL A 38 -13.42 5.31 -0.08
CA VAL A 38 -12.22 4.50 0.12
C VAL A 38 -12.38 3.66 1.39
N SER A 39 -11.83 2.46 1.40
CA SER A 39 -11.95 1.50 2.51
C SER A 39 -11.36 2.02 3.84
N ASP A 40 -10.28 2.81 3.74
CA ASP A 40 -9.62 3.43 4.89
C ASP A 40 -8.95 4.76 4.51
N CYS A 41 -8.62 5.57 5.52
CA CYS A 41 -7.98 6.88 5.34
C CYS A 41 -6.47 6.78 5.02
N GLY A 42 -5.83 5.60 5.21
CA GLY A 42 -4.39 5.42 5.04
C GLY A 42 -3.51 6.24 6.00
N CYS A 43 -4.09 6.89 7.03
CA CYS A 43 -3.36 7.84 7.90
C CYS A 43 -2.18 7.22 8.65
N PHE A 44 -2.21 5.92 8.92
CA PHE A 44 -1.14 5.15 9.55
C PHE A 44 -0.50 4.13 8.60
N GLY A 45 -0.88 4.15 7.31
CA GLY A 45 -0.48 3.13 6.35
C GLY A 45 -0.81 1.72 6.87
N ASP A 46 -0.02 0.74 6.48
CA ASP A 46 -0.21 -0.66 6.89
C ASP A 46 0.12 -0.96 8.37
N ALA A 47 0.63 0.04 9.12
CA ALA A 47 0.95 -0.11 10.54
C ALA A 47 -0.30 -0.30 11.40
N TRP A 48 -1.38 0.39 11.06
CA TRP A 48 -2.66 0.32 11.78
C TRP A 48 -3.80 0.77 10.87
N VAL A 49 -4.53 -0.18 10.34
CA VAL A 49 -5.71 0.07 9.51
C VAL A 49 -6.90 0.39 10.40
N LEU A 50 -7.43 1.60 10.27
CA LEU A 50 -8.60 2.09 10.98
C LEU A 50 -9.76 2.27 10.02
N THR A 51 -10.95 1.88 10.43
CA THR A 51 -12.18 2.18 9.69
C THR A 51 -12.38 3.71 9.56
N ASN A 52 -13.15 4.15 8.56
CA ASN A 52 -13.43 5.57 8.34
C ASN A 52 -14.11 6.22 9.57
N TRP A 53 -14.98 5.50 10.28
CA TRP A 53 -15.62 5.97 11.51
C TRP A 53 -14.67 6.08 12.70
N GLU A 54 -13.77 5.11 12.89
CA GLU A 54 -12.73 5.18 13.94
C GLU A 54 -11.76 6.33 13.68
N THR A 55 -11.40 6.55 12.41
CA THR A 55 -10.57 7.68 11.99
C THR A 55 -11.25 9.02 12.29
N PHE A 56 -12.54 9.15 12.01
CA PHE A 56 -13.31 10.34 12.37
C PHE A 56 -13.38 10.55 13.87
N ALA A 57 -13.70 9.52 14.66
CA ALA A 57 -13.73 9.59 16.12
C ALA A 57 -12.38 10.03 16.71
N LYS A 58 -11.29 9.44 16.24
CA LYS A 58 -9.91 9.86 16.57
C LYS A 58 -9.68 11.34 16.26
N ASN A 59 -10.11 11.82 15.10
CA ASN A 59 -9.91 13.20 14.68
C ASN A 59 -10.74 14.20 15.50
N ILE A 60 -11.93 13.81 15.99
CA ILE A 60 -12.67 14.63 16.97
C ILE A 60 -11.86 14.81 18.25
N VAL A 61 -11.31 13.72 18.80
CA VAL A 61 -10.49 13.79 20.03
C VAL A 61 -9.27 14.68 19.81
N LEU A 62 -8.58 14.54 18.65
CA LEU A 62 -7.43 15.37 18.31
C LEU A 62 -7.81 16.84 18.09
N LEU A 63 -8.97 17.14 17.51
CA LEU A 63 -9.48 18.50 17.36
C LEU A 63 -9.74 19.14 18.72
N LEU A 64 -10.40 18.44 19.63
CA LEU A 64 -10.63 18.93 21.00
C LEU A 64 -9.31 19.20 21.74
N ALA A 65 -8.32 18.30 21.60
CA ALA A 65 -6.99 18.49 22.14
C ALA A 65 -6.28 19.70 21.49
N ALA A 66 -6.43 19.92 20.18
CA ALA A 66 -5.87 21.08 19.49
C ALA A 66 -6.52 22.39 19.93
N ILE A 67 -7.83 22.42 20.14
CA ILE A 67 -8.55 23.58 20.71
C ILE A 67 -8.05 23.86 22.12
N ALA A 68 -7.97 22.85 22.97
CA ALA A 68 -7.48 22.98 24.33
C ALA A 68 -6.04 23.53 24.38
N THR A 69 -5.13 22.96 23.62
CA THR A 69 -3.73 23.42 23.54
C THR A 69 -3.63 24.84 22.98
N PHE A 70 -4.48 25.22 22.03
CA PHE A 70 -4.52 26.58 21.50
C PHE A 70 -5.03 27.59 22.52
N GLN A 71 -6.12 27.28 23.28
CA GLN A 71 -6.65 28.14 24.30
C GLN A 71 -5.67 28.33 25.47
N TRP A 72 -5.06 27.25 25.94
CA TRP A 72 -4.12 27.26 27.05
C TRP A 72 -2.66 27.36 26.66
N ARG A 73 -2.37 27.83 25.42
CA ARG A 73 -1.00 27.92 24.89
C ARG A 73 -0.01 28.69 25.78
N LYS A 74 -0.50 29.63 26.59
CA LYS A 74 0.33 30.36 27.54
C LYS A 74 0.80 29.50 28.72
N MET A 75 0.00 28.50 29.09
CA MET A 75 0.26 27.59 30.23
C MET A 75 1.14 26.43 29.82
N LEU A 76 1.33 26.14 28.50
CA LEU A 76 2.19 25.06 28.06
C LEU A 76 3.61 25.24 28.63
N ILE A 77 4.16 24.14 29.16
CA ILE A 77 5.52 24.11 29.69
C ILE A 77 6.53 24.26 28.54
N ARG A 78 7.59 25.00 28.76
CA ARG A 78 8.73 25.08 27.87
C ARG A 78 9.83 24.20 28.41
N PHE A 79 10.18 23.16 27.68
CA PHE A 79 11.34 22.31 28.01
C PHE A 79 12.65 22.90 27.51
N VAL A 80 12.59 23.91 26.65
CA VAL A 80 13.76 24.50 25.98
C VAL A 80 13.83 26.01 26.28
N THR A 81 15.03 26.50 26.59
CA THR A 81 15.26 27.94 26.78
C THR A 81 15.14 28.69 25.45
N ARG A 82 14.69 29.96 25.49
CA ARG A 82 14.57 30.79 24.26
C ARG A 82 15.84 30.84 23.43
N LYS A 83 17.01 30.80 24.08
CA LYS A 83 18.30 30.87 23.38
C LYS A 83 18.59 29.61 22.58
N MET A 84 18.03 28.46 22.98
CA MET A 84 18.25 27.17 22.32
C MET A 84 17.13 26.80 21.34
N GLU A 85 16.00 27.53 21.33
CA GLU A 85 14.86 27.22 20.43
C GLU A 85 15.27 27.14 18.95
N TRP A 86 16.15 28.03 18.50
CA TRP A 86 16.60 28.06 17.11
C TRP A 86 17.44 26.81 16.77
N LEU A 87 18.33 26.38 17.70
CA LEU A 87 19.18 25.21 17.50
C LEU A 87 18.36 23.94 17.41
N ILE A 88 17.37 23.73 18.30
CA ILE A 88 16.49 22.57 18.26
C ILE A 88 15.58 22.62 17.04
N SER A 89 15.12 23.79 16.64
CA SER A 89 14.34 23.95 15.40
C SER A 89 15.17 23.55 14.18
N LEU A 90 16.40 24.02 14.08
CA LEU A 90 17.32 23.69 12.99
C LEU A 90 17.64 22.19 12.98
N TYR A 91 17.97 21.62 14.14
CA TYR A 91 18.21 20.18 14.27
C TYR A 91 16.99 19.35 13.86
N THR A 92 15.79 19.73 14.30
CA THR A 92 14.55 19.02 13.94
C THR A 92 14.31 19.06 12.44
N ILE A 93 14.49 20.23 11.82
CA ILE A 93 14.32 20.38 10.36
C ILE A 93 15.36 19.51 9.65
N PHE A 94 16.63 19.62 10.02
CA PHE A 94 17.71 18.83 9.43
C PHE A 94 17.45 17.32 9.59
N PHE A 95 17.07 16.88 10.80
CA PHE A 95 16.75 15.47 11.08
C PHE A 95 15.60 14.95 10.20
N VAL A 96 14.50 15.72 10.10
CA VAL A 96 13.34 15.32 9.27
C VAL A 96 13.73 15.23 7.79
N PHE A 97 14.49 16.21 7.28
CA PHE A 97 14.96 16.16 5.89
C PHE A 97 15.91 14.99 5.66
N THR A 98 16.91 14.81 6.53
CA THR A 98 17.88 13.68 6.40
C THR A 98 17.16 12.34 6.45
N LEU A 99 16.23 12.16 7.40
CA LEU A 99 15.43 10.93 7.48
C LEU A 99 14.54 10.73 6.25
N SER A 100 13.93 11.81 5.74
CA SER A 100 13.10 11.74 4.54
C SER A 100 13.92 11.36 3.31
N PHE A 101 15.07 11.96 3.10
CA PHE A 101 15.97 11.59 2.01
C PHE A 101 16.49 10.17 2.16
N TYR A 102 16.87 9.77 3.37
CA TYR A 102 17.30 8.40 3.64
C TYR A 102 16.19 7.38 3.28
N CYS A 103 14.95 7.62 3.71
CA CYS A 103 13.83 6.75 3.41
C CYS A 103 13.36 6.83 1.94
N LEU A 104 13.72 7.90 1.21
CA LEU A 104 13.44 8.02 -0.23
C LEU A 104 14.44 7.20 -1.05
N ASP A 105 15.73 7.30 -0.72
CA ASP A 105 16.83 6.61 -1.40
C ASP A 105 16.93 5.12 -1.01
N ARG A 106 16.44 4.78 0.19
CA ARG A 106 16.53 3.43 0.75
C ARG A 106 15.18 2.95 1.24
N LEU A 107 15.13 1.73 1.79
CA LEU A 107 13.94 1.21 2.46
C LEU A 107 13.64 2.02 3.73
N PRO A 108 12.35 2.16 4.12
CA PRO A 108 11.98 2.85 5.34
C PRO A 108 12.60 2.18 6.57
N VAL A 109 13.06 3.00 7.54
CA VAL A 109 13.64 2.51 8.81
C VAL A 109 12.66 1.62 9.58
N LEU A 110 11.37 1.97 9.54
CA LEU A 110 10.28 1.15 10.05
C LEU A 110 9.41 0.75 8.86
N ASP A 111 9.50 -0.50 8.45
CA ASP A 111 8.77 -1.04 7.32
C ASP A 111 7.58 -1.87 7.81
N PHE A 112 6.36 -1.39 7.57
CA PHE A 112 5.11 -2.06 7.90
C PHE A 112 4.44 -2.67 6.67
N ARG A 113 5.04 -2.56 5.48
CA ARG A 113 4.47 -3.08 4.23
C ARG A 113 4.32 -4.59 4.29
N PRO A 114 3.35 -5.15 3.57
CA PRO A 114 3.14 -6.60 3.48
C PRO A 114 4.37 -7.36 2.95
N TYR A 115 5.14 -6.72 2.07
CA TYR A 115 6.31 -7.30 1.39
C TYR A 115 7.67 -6.86 1.99
N LYS A 116 7.69 -6.50 3.27
CA LYS A 116 8.94 -6.12 3.96
C LYS A 116 9.95 -7.26 4.00
N ILE A 117 11.22 -6.92 4.14
CA ILE A 117 12.31 -7.92 4.27
C ILE A 117 12.03 -8.87 5.44
N GLY A 118 12.12 -10.17 5.16
CA GLY A 118 11.87 -11.24 6.14
C GLY A 118 10.39 -11.62 6.30
N GLN A 119 9.48 -11.01 5.55
CA GLN A 119 8.07 -11.39 5.53
C GLN A 119 7.86 -12.68 4.72
N ASN A 120 7.05 -13.58 5.25
CA ASN A 120 6.62 -14.77 4.52
C ASN A 120 5.35 -14.45 3.73
N ILE A 121 5.47 -14.44 2.38
CA ILE A 121 4.37 -14.09 1.47
C ILE A 121 3.21 -15.08 1.61
N MET A 122 3.46 -16.39 1.60
CA MET A 122 2.41 -17.40 1.75
C MET A 122 1.63 -17.25 3.06
N LYS A 123 2.35 -16.97 4.16
CA LYS A 123 1.69 -16.70 5.45
C LYS A 123 0.88 -15.41 5.42
N GLY A 124 1.35 -14.41 4.68
CA GLY A 124 0.62 -13.15 4.46
C GLY A 124 -0.66 -13.36 3.65
N MET A 125 -0.70 -14.35 2.75
CA MET A 125 -1.86 -14.73 1.93
C MET A 125 -2.82 -15.68 2.66
N SER A 126 -2.37 -16.38 3.70
CA SER A 126 -3.18 -17.38 4.39
C SER A 126 -4.12 -16.76 5.43
N ILE A 127 -5.28 -17.38 5.59
CA ILE A 127 -6.20 -17.09 6.69
C ILE A 127 -5.75 -17.95 7.87
N PRO A 128 -5.45 -17.35 9.04
CA PRO A 128 -5.05 -18.11 10.24
C PRO A 128 -6.10 -19.11 10.66
N GLU A 129 -5.68 -20.25 11.21
CA GLU A 129 -6.57 -21.26 11.75
C GLU A 129 -7.53 -20.65 12.79
N GLY A 130 -8.83 -20.84 12.58
CA GLY A 130 -9.89 -20.31 13.45
C GLY A 130 -10.37 -18.89 13.11
N ALA A 131 -9.72 -18.16 12.21
CA ALA A 131 -10.25 -16.91 11.70
C ALA A 131 -11.31 -17.19 10.61
N LYS A 132 -12.42 -16.44 10.66
CA LYS A 132 -13.44 -16.51 9.60
C LYS A 132 -13.07 -15.56 8.48
N PRO A 133 -13.16 -15.97 7.20
CA PRO A 133 -12.98 -15.05 6.09
C PRO A 133 -14.10 -14.00 6.05
N SER A 134 -13.85 -12.87 5.41
CA SER A 134 -14.89 -11.90 5.10
C SER A 134 -15.91 -12.51 4.14
N VAL A 135 -17.18 -12.29 4.41
CA VAL A 135 -18.28 -12.76 3.57
C VAL A 135 -18.78 -11.62 2.72
N TYR A 136 -18.67 -11.81 1.42
CA TYR A 136 -19.15 -10.85 0.42
C TYR A 136 -20.40 -11.38 -0.23
N GLU A 137 -21.35 -10.49 -0.54
CA GLU A 137 -22.57 -10.78 -1.27
C GLU A 137 -22.61 -9.97 -2.55
N SER A 138 -22.79 -10.64 -3.70
CA SER A 138 -22.94 -9.97 -4.97
C SER A 138 -24.36 -9.45 -5.12
N VAL A 139 -24.50 -8.15 -5.35
CA VAL A 139 -25.77 -7.48 -5.61
C VAL A 139 -25.82 -7.10 -7.08
N PHE A 140 -26.86 -7.55 -7.75
CA PHE A 140 -27.10 -7.30 -9.16
C PHE A 140 -28.12 -6.19 -9.34
N ILE A 141 -27.78 -5.18 -10.12
CA ILE A 141 -28.71 -4.11 -10.51
C ILE A 141 -29.35 -4.54 -11.82
N LEU A 142 -30.66 -4.80 -11.78
CA LEU A 142 -31.44 -5.18 -12.94
C LEU A 142 -32.47 -4.12 -13.21
N GLU A 143 -32.83 -3.95 -14.50
CA GLU A 143 -33.80 -2.97 -14.99
C GLU A 143 -34.95 -3.67 -15.66
N LYS A 144 -36.19 -3.21 -15.37
CA LYS A 144 -37.41 -3.59 -16.03
C LYS A 144 -38.33 -2.39 -16.15
N ASN A 145 -38.78 -2.08 -17.38
CA ASN A 145 -39.66 -0.94 -17.66
C ASN A 145 -39.15 0.43 -17.19
N GLY A 146 -37.79 0.64 -17.16
CA GLY A 146 -37.19 1.86 -16.69
C GLY A 146 -36.99 1.96 -15.16
N GLU A 147 -37.40 0.97 -14.38
CA GLU A 147 -37.12 0.87 -12.96
C GLU A 147 -35.91 -0.03 -12.71
N LYS A 148 -34.93 0.50 -11.97
CA LYS A 148 -33.74 -0.26 -11.50
C LYS A 148 -33.98 -0.77 -10.09
N LYS A 149 -33.71 -2.06 -9.86
CA LYS A 149 -33.78 -2.70 -8.54
C LYS A 149 -32.56 -3.56 -8.30
N GLU A 150 -32.21 -3.68 -7.02
CA GLU A 150 -31.12 -4.51 -6.54
C GLU A 150 -31.66 -5.89 -6.17
N PHE A 151 -30.90 -6.92 -6.58
CA PHE A 151 -31.22 -8.32 -6.33
C PHE A 151 -29.96 -9.04 -5.87
N THR A 152 -30.15 -10.00 -4.98
CA THR A 152 -29.09 -10.94 -4.57
C THR A 152 -29.24 -12.26 -5.31
N LEU A 153 -28.23 -13.14 -5.22
CA LEU A 153 -28.32 -14.48 -5.81
C LEU A 153 -29.54 -15.28 -5.31
N ASP A 154 -29.88 -15.10 -4.02
CA ASP A 154 -31.01 -15.81 -3.40
C ASP A 154 -32.39 -15.34 -3.93
N ASN A 155 -32.48 -14.11 -4.40
CA ASN A 155 -33.70 -13.47 -4.91
C ASN A 155 -33.56 -13.02 -6.37
N TYR A 156 -32.75 -13.72 -7.16
CA TYR A 156 -32.51 -13.36 -8.55
C TYR A 156 -33.81 -13.52 -9.34
N PRO A 157 -34.29 -12.48 -10.05
CA PRO A 157 -35.60 -12.53 -10.73
C PRO A 157 -35.54 -13.35 -12.01
N ASP A 158 -36.72 -13.50 -12.64
CA ASP A 158 -36.89 -14.19 -13.91
C ASP A 158 -36.22 -13.45 -15.09
N SER A 159 -36.21 -14.09 -16.26
CA SER A 159 -35.56 -13.60 -17.48
C SER A 159 -36.22 -12.32 -18.09
N THR A 160 -37.18 -11.73 -17.41
CA THR A 160 -37.86 -10.48 -17.87
C THR A 160 -37.11 -9.21 -17.43
N TRP A 161 -36.08 -9.35 -16.62
CA TRP A 161 -35.22 -8.26 -16.17
C TRP A 161 -33.93 -8.24 -16.97
N THR A 162 -33.44 -7.04 -17.29
CA THR A 162 -32.17 -6.86 -18.01
C THR A 162 -31.09 -6.49 -17.06
N PHE A 163 -29.93 -7.13 -17.15
CA PHE A 163 -28.75 -6.83 -16.34
C PHE A 163 -28.20 -5.43 -16.68
N VAL A 164 -27.95 -4.63 -15.68
CA VAL A 164 -27.36 -3.28 -15.81
C VAL A 164 -25.97 -3.23 -15.22
N ASP A 165 -25.82 -3.68 -13.96
CA ASP A 165 -24.55 -3.59 -13.22
C ASP A 165 -24.54 -4.61 -12.08
N THR A 166 -23.34 -4.85 -11.52
CA THR A 166 -23.16 -5.64 -10.30
C THR A 166 -22.16 -4.95 -9.38
N HIS A 167 -22.45 -4.98 -8.10
CA HIS A 167 -21.48 -4.57 -7.09
C HIS A 167 -21.48 -5.58 -5.93
N THR A 168 -20.36 -5.64 -5.24
CA THR A 168 -20.18 -6.56 -4.12
C THR A 168 -20.29 -5.77 -2.82
N ILE A 169 -21.15 -6.22 -1.90
CA ILE A 169 -21.26 -5.65 -0.56
C ILE A 169 -20.66 -6.60 0.47
N LEU A 170 -19.97 -6.03 1.45
CA LEU A 170 -19.43 -6.79 2.58
C LEU A 170 -20.58 -7.11 3.56
N LYS A 171 -20.96 -8.39 3.67
CA LYS A 171 -22.03 -8.86 4.57
C LYS A 171 -21.54 -9.07 5.98
N GLU A 172 -20.40 -9.72 6.12
CA GLU A 172 -19.73 -9.94 7.41
C GLU A 172 -18.24 -9.65 7.26
N LYS A 173 -17.71 -8.76 8.10
CA LYS A 173 -16.28 -8.48 8.13
C LYS A 173 -15.58 -9.62 8.88
N GLY A 174 -14.76 -10.35 8.17
CA GLY A 174 -13.89 -11.37 8.72
C GLY A 174 -12.42 -10.94 8.73
N TYR A 175 -11.52 -11.93 8.77
CA TYR A 175 -10.10 -11.71 8.60
C TYR A 175 -9.79 -11.48 7.11
N GLU A 176 -9.09 -10.41 6.83
CA GLU A 176 -8.52 -10.12 5.51
C GLU A 176 -7.02 -10.38 5.55
N PRO A 177 -6.48 -11.27 4.71
CA PRO A 177 -5.04 -11.48 4.60
C PRO A 177 -4.32 -10.16 4.29
N SER A 178 -3.13 -9.98 4.82
CA SER A 178 -2.33 -8.77 4.52
C SER A 178 -1.84 -8.74 3.06
N ILE A 179 -1.84 -9.88 2.39
CA ILE A 179 -1.51 -10.06 0.97
C ILE A 179 -2.67 -10.85 0.36
N HIS A 180 -3.44 -10.24 -0.53
CA HIS A 180 -4.62 -10.89 -1.13
C HIS A 180 -4.56 -10.93 -2.67
N ASP A 181 -3.73 -10.10 -3.30
CA ASP A 181 -3.69 -9.96 -4.76
C ASP A 181 -2.33 -10.37 -5.36
N PHE A 182 -1.59 -11.27 -4.70
CA PHE A 182 -0.33 -11.78 -5.23
C PHE A 182 -0.59 -12.96 -6.17
N SER A 183 -0.54 -12.71 -7.47
CA SER A 183 -0.70 -13.73 -8.52
C SER A 183 0.29 -13.46 -9.64
N MET A 184 1.06 -14.48 -10.01
CA MET A 184 2.09 -14.44 -11.06
C MET A 184 1.62 -15.26 -12.27
N MET A 185 1.14 -14.58 -13.32
CA MET A 185 0.72 -15.21 -14.57
C MET A 185 1.90 -15.23 -15.55
N ASP A 186 2.42 -16.39 -15.88
CA ASP A 186 3.46 -16.53 -16.89
C ASP A 186 2.93 -16.10 -18.26
N MET A 187 3.56 -15.10 -18.87
CA MET A 187 3.09 -14.54 -20.14
C MET A 187 3.34 -15.44 -21.35
N SER A 188 4.25 -16.41 -21.22
CA SER A 188 4.56 -17.34 -22.32
C SER A 188 3.58 -18.51 -22.39
N THR A 189 3.11 -19.00 -21.25
CA THR A 189 2.19 -20.14 -21.15
C THR A 189 0.76 -19.73 -20.81
N GLY A 190 0.56 -18.59 -20.17
CA GLY A 190 -0.71 -18.14 -19.61
C GLY A 190 -1.10 -18.82 -18.30
N ASP A 191 -0.18 -19.57 -17.68
CA ASP A 191 -0.44 -20.30 -16.44
C ASP A 191 -0.16 -19.44 -15.22
N ASP A 192 -0.91 -19.69 -14.13
CA ASP A 192 -0.58 -19.13 -12.81
C ASP A 192 0.51 -19.96 -12.14
N ILE A 193 1.71 -19.40 -12.04
CA ILE A 193 2.88 -20.05 -11.44
C ILE A 193 3.13 -19.63 -9.98
N THR A 194 2.20 -18.93 -9.36
CA THR A 194 2.33 -18.36 -8.00
C THR A 194 2.71 -19.42 -6.98
N GLU A 195 1.95 -20.52 -6.93
CA GLU A 195 2.18 -21.59 -5.95
C GLU A 195 3.52 -22.28 -6.20
N ASP A 196 3.86 -22.56 -7.45
CA ASP A 196 5.13 -23.19 -7.82
C ASP A 196 6.34 -22.36 -7.42
N VAL A 197 6.26 -21.04 -7.57
CA VAL A 197 7.34 -20.11 -7.18
C VAL A 197 7.43 -19.97 -5.67
N LEU A 198 6.30 -19.82 -4.98
CA LEU A 198 6.27 -19.60 -3.52
C LEU A 198 6.56 -20.87 -2.71
N THR A 199 6.37 -22.08 -3.28
CA THR A 199 6.66 -23.35 -2.60
C THR A 199 8.04 -23.89 -2.90
N ASP A 200 8.74 -23.35 -3.90
CA ASP A 200 10.10 -23.76 -4.24
C ASP A 200 11.07 -23.48 -3.08
N MET A 201 11.85 -24.48 -2.72
CA MET A 201 12.84 -24.41 -1.64
C MET A 201 14.12 -23.63 -2.04
N GLY A 202 14.28 -23.31 -3.31
CA GLY A 202 15.39 -22.55 -3.85
C GLY A 202 15.25 -21.03 -3.62
N TYR A 203 16.21 -20.32 -4.15
CA TYR A 203 16.13 -18.87 -4.28
C TYR A 203 15.45 -18.52 -5.59
N THR A 204 14.64 -17.45 -5.57
CA THR A 204 14.04 -16.88 -6.78
C THR A 204 14.29 -15.37 -6.79
N PHE A 205 14.86 -14.87 -7.88
CA PHE A 205 14.97 -13.43 -8.13
C PHE A 205 13.68 -12.94 -8.77
N LEU A 206 13.14 -11.85 -8.25
CA LEU A 206 11.99 -11.14 -8.79
C LEU A 206 12.41 -9.72 -9.17
N LEU A 207 12.50 -9.44 -10.45
CA LEU A 207 12.65 -8.09 -10.97
C LEU A 207 11.26 -7.46 -11.08
N VAL A 208 10.97 -6.48 -10.25
CA VAL A 208 9.67 -5.82 -10.22
C VAL A 208 9.74 -4.55 -11.05
N ALA A 209 9.09 -4.55 -12.21
CA ALA A 209 8.98 -3.41 -13.11
C ALA A 209 7.51 -3.10 -13.34
N HIS A 210 6.87 -2.38 -12.40
CA HIS A 210 5.43 -2.17 -12.42
C HIS A 210 4.91 -1.60 -13.74
N ARG A 211 5.68 -0.71 -14.38
CA ARG A 211 5.50 -0.24 -15.76
C ARG A 211 6.84 -0.27 -16.46
N ILE A 212 6.98 -1.19 -17.39
CA ILE A 212 8.27 -1.43 -18.03
C ILE A 212 8.67 -0.28 -18.96
N GLU A 213 7.69 0.41 -19.54
CA GLU A 213 7.88 1.58 -20.38
C GLU A 213 8.41 2.82 -19.61
N GLU A 214 8.23 2.84 -18.29
CA GLU A 214 8.72 3.89 -17.38
C GLU A 214 9.93 3.43 -16.56
N ALA A 215 10.41 2.20 -16.79
CA ALA A 215 11.49 1.62 -16.00
C ALA A 215 12.86 2.25 -16.37
N ASP A 216 13.68 2.50 -15.33
CA ASP A 216 15.04 3.00 -15.50
C ASP A 216 15.98 1.87 -15.98
N ASP A 217 16.57 2.03 -17.14
CA ASP A 217 17.48 1.09 -17.76
C ASP A 217 18.96 1.36 -17.48
N SER A 218 19.29 2.33 -16.64
CA SER A 218 20.67 2.73 -16.35
C SER A 218 21.56 1.62 -15.77
N ASN A 219 20.94 0.62 -15.11
CA ASN A 219 21.63 -0.52 -14.51
C ASN A 219 21.26 -1.85 -15.17
N ILE A 220 20.80 -1.83 -16.42
CA ILE A 220 20.27 -3.04 -17.07
C ILE A 220 21.36 -4.12 -17.27
N ASP A 221 22.60 -3.72 -17.55
CA ASP A 221 23.71 -4.64 -17.72
C ASP A 221 23.93 -5.48 -16.45
N LEU A 222 23.84 -4.84 -15.26
CA LEU A 222 23.94 -5.55 -13.98
C LEU A 222 22.75 -6.48 -13.74
N ILE A 223 21.57 -6.12 -14.20
CA ILE A 223 20.37 -6.98 -14.11
C ILE A 223 20.53 -8.20 -14.99
N ASN A 224 21.02 -8.02 -16.22
CA ASN A 224 21.31 -9.13 -17.14
C ASN A 224 22.41 -10.06 -16.59
N GLU A 225 23.48 -9.51 -16.00
CA GLU A 225 24.52 -10.32 -15.30
C GLU A 225 23.91 -11.15 -14.14
N ILE A 226 22.95 -10.60 -13.38
CA ILE A 226 22.26 -11.35 -12.32
C ILE A 226 21.38 -12.44 -12.91
N TYR A 227 20.76 -12.20 -14.06
CA TYR A 227 20.00 -13.23 -14.78
C TYR A 227 20.92 -14.35 -15.25
N ASP A 228 22.05 -14.05 -15.90
CA ASP A 228 23.05 -15.03 -16.34
C ASP A 228 23.55 -15.86 -15.15
N TYR A 229 23.88 -15.18 -14.03
CA TYR A 229 24.24 -15.87 -12.79
C TYR A 229 23.13 -16.82 -12.32
N SER A 230 21.87 -16.42 -12.41
CA SER A 230 20.74 -17.25 -12.00
C SER A 230 20.62 -18.51 -12.85
N VAL A 231 20.85 -18.41 -14.16
CA VAL A 231 20.85 -19.53 -15.09
C VAL A 231 22.00 -20.48 -14.77
N GLU A 232 23.24 -19.98 -14.60
CA GLU A 232 24.40 -20.77 -14.26
C GLU A 232 24.26 -21.56 -12.94
N HIS A 233 23.57 -21.00 -11.96
CA HIS A 233 23.40 -21.61 -10.62
C HIS A 233 22.07 -22.32 -10.45
N GLY A 234 21.24 -22.42 -11.48
CA GLY A 234 19.95 -23.09 -11.43
C GLY A 234 18.96 -22.44 -10.48
N THR A 235 19.08 -21.12 -10.24
CA THR A 235 18.11 -20.32 -9.50
C THR A 235 17.07 -19.74 -10.45
N ARG A 236 15.86 -19.51 -9.96
CA ARG A 236 14.77 -18.93 -10.78
C ARG A 236 14.91 -17.42 -10.86
N PHE A 237 14.52 -16.86 -12.00
CA PHE A 237 14.45 -15.42 -12.22
C PHE A 237 13.18 -15.09 -13.01
N TYR A 238 12.39 -14.11 -12.53
CA TYR A 238 11.19 -13.64 -13.24
C TYR A 238 11.13 -12.10 -13.18
N CYS A 239 10.67 -11.50 -14.27
CA CYS A 239 10.31 -10.10 -14.32
C CYS A 239 8.80 -9.95 -14.15
N LEU A 240 8.37 -9.23 -13.10
CA LEU A 240 6.97 -8.96 -12.79
C LEU A 240 6.58 -7.59 -13.32
N THR A 241 5.55 -7.52 -14.17
CA THR A 241 5.09 -6.26 -14.75
C THR A 241 3.57 -6.24 -14.94
N SER A 242 2.98 -5.05 -14.99
CA SER A 242 1.60 -4.83 -15.42
C SER A 242 1.49 -4.39 -16.87
N SER A 243 2.61 -4.18 -17.55
CA SER A 243 2.65 -3.68 -18.92
C SER A 243 2.18 -4.72 -19.93
N PRO A 244 1.59 -4.29 -21.06
CA PRO A 244 1.19 -5.19 -22.13
C PRO A 244 2.39 -5.75 -22.89
N GLU A 245 2.18 -6.85 -23.61
CA GLU A 245 3.20 -7.59 -24.36
C GLU A 245 3.99 -6.71 -25.34
N GLU A 246 3.32 -5.75 -25.99
CA GLU A 246 3.97 -4.81 -26.92
C GLU A 246 5.10 -4.00 -26.24
N GLN A 247 4.89 -3.56 -25.00
CA GLN A 247 5.90 -2.80 -24.26
C GLN A 247 7.04 -3.70 -23.77
N ILE A 248 6.74 -4.95 -23.46
CA ILE A 248 7.74 -5.94 -23.09
C ILE A 248 8.67 -6.27 -24.28
N GLU A 249 8.15 -6.43 -25.48
CA GLU A 249 8.97 -6.66 -26.67
C GLU A 249 9.88 -5.46 -26.96
N LEU A 250 9.36 -4.23 -26.86
CA LEU A 250 10.18 -3.01 -26.96
C LEU A 250 11.30 -2.96 -25.91
N TRP A 251 11.01 -3.42 -24.70
CA TRP A 251 12.00 -3.51 -23.63
C TRP A 251 13.08 -4.55 -23.95
N LYS A 252 12.70 -5.74 -24.39
CA LYS A 252 13.66 -6.79 -24.81
C LYS A 252 14.58 -6.32 -25.92
N ASP A 253 14.02 -5.67 -26.94
CA ASP A 253 14.79 -5.13 -28.06
C ASP A 253 15.79 -4.06 -27.61
N LYS A 254 15.38 -3.21 -26.64
CA LYS A 254 16.23 -2.13 -26.11
C LYS A 254 17.35 -2.64 -25.20
N THR A 255 17.04 -3.62 -24.34
CA THR A 255 17.86 -4.01 -23.19
C THR A 255 18.57 -5.36 -23.36
N GLY A 256 18.19 -6.15 -24.37
CA GLY A 256 18.68 -7.52 -24.54
C GLY A 256 18.16 -8.47 -23.44
N ALA A 257 17.04 -8.17 -22.80
CA ALA A 257 16.48 -8.98 -21.72
C ALA A 257 15.97 -10.34 -22.23
N GLU A 258 16.52 -11.43 -21.70
CA GLU A 258 16.15 -12.81 -22.03
C GLU A 258 15.35 -13.50 -20.91
N TYR A 259 15.17 -12.85 -19.77
CA TYR A 259 14.45 -13.40 -18.62
C TYR A 259 12.94 -13.52 -18.89
N PRO A 260 12.25 -14.51 -18.23
CA PRO A 260 10.81 -14.71 -18.37
C PRO A 260 10.02 -13.57 -17.68
N PHE A 261 8.89 -13.21 -18.31
CA PHE A 261 7.99 -12.18 -17.82
C PHE A 261 6.70 -12.77 -17.26
N CYS A 262 6.25 -12.24 -16.14
CA CYS A 262 4.97 -12.57 -15.53
C CYS A 262 4.09 -11.32 -15.41
N GLN A 263 2.84 -11.47 -15.80
CA GLN A 263 1.80 -10.44 -15.59
C GLN A 263 1.39 -10.41 -14.13
N MET A 264 1.28 -9.21 -13.57
CA MET A 264 0.82 -8.98 -12.21
C MET A 264 0.12 -7.63 -12.07
N ASP A 265 -0.72 -7.47 -11.05
CA ASP A 265 -1.43 -6.23 -10.79
C ASP A 265 -0.49 -5.05 -10.47
N ASP A 266 -0.76 -3.89 -11.08
CA ASP A 266 0.05 -2.67 -10.93
C ASP A 266 0.11 -2.16 -9.49
N ILE A 267 -1.01 -2.22 -8.75
CA ILE A 267 -1.09 -1.74 -7.36
C ILE A 267 -0.24 -2.64 -6.46
N THR A 268 -0.35 -3.95 -6.66
CA THR A 268 0.45 -4.95 -5.93
C THR A 268 1.94 -4.75 -6.19
N LEU A 269 2.37 -4.59 -7.43
CA LEU A 269 3.77 -4.34 -7.79
C LEU A 269 4.33 -3.07 -7.12
N LYS A 270 3.57 -1.97 -7.12
CA LYS A 270 3.94 -0.71 -6.44
C LYS A 270 4.01 -0.84 -4.93
N THR A 271 3.23 -1.76 -4.35
CA THR A 271 3.29 -2.07 -2.92
C THR A 271 4.51 -2.90 -2.56
N MET A 272 4.95 -3.80 -3.46
CA MET A 272 6.15 -4.61 -3.27
C MET A 272 7.40 -3.78 -3.20
N ILE A 273 7.63 -2.91 -4.19
CA ILE A 273 8.84 -2.09 -4.27
C ILE A 273 8.54 -0.72 -4.89
N ARG A 274 9.26 0.31 -4.43
CA ARG A 274 9.06 1.69 -4.93
C ARG A 274 9.82 2.00 -6.21
N SER A 275 10.99 1.36 -6.38
CA SER A 275 11.83 1.58 -7.57
C SER A 275 11.20 0.91 -8.79
N ASN A 276 11.42 1.47 -9.95
CA ASN A 276 11.01 0.90 -11.22
C ASN A 276 12.20 0.92 -12.21
N PRO A 277 12.92 -0.21 -12.39
CA PRO A 277 12.70 -1.50 -11.74
C PRO A 277 13.28 -1.59 -10.33
N GLY A 278 12.90 -2.66 -9.63
CA GLY A 278 13.48 -3.04 -8.35
C GLY A 278 13.71 -4.55 -8.26
N LEU A 279 14.79 -4.98 -7.63
CA LEU A 279 15.13 -6.39 -7.52
C LEU A 279 14.84 -6.90 -6.11
N MET A 280 14.14 -8.03 -6.02
CA MET A 280 13.85 -8.75 -4.79
C MET A 280 14.40 -10.17 -4.88
N LEU A 281 14.89 -10.69 -3.76
CA LEU A 281 15.26 -12.09 -3.61
C LEU A 281 14.32 -12.74 -2.62
N ILE A 282 13.62 -13.77 -3.06
CA ILE A 282 12.74 -14.56 -2.21
C ILE A 282 13.31 -15.96 -2.01
N LYS A 283 12.99 -16.52 -0.85
CA LYS A 283 13.30 -17.91 -0.49
C LYS A 283 12.18 -18.48 0.37
N THR A 284 11.70 -19.64 0.00
CA THR A 284 10.76 -20.37 0.85
C THR A 284 11.49 -21.03 2.00
N VAL A 285 11.01 -20.79 3.22
CA VAL A 285 11.49 -21.45 4.44
C VAL A 285 10.35 -22.30 4.97
N ARG A 286 10.58 -23.62 5.08
CA ARG A 286 9.68 -24.50 5.83
C ARG A 286 9.83 -24.20 7.33
N PHE A 287 8.72 -23.90 7.97
CA PHE A 287 8.62 -23.89 9.44
C PHE A 287 8.02 -25.19 9.91
#